data_e39f487545aa51c2ccdef8cec300b027
#
_entry.id   e39f487545aa51c2ccdef8cec300b027
#
_cell.length_a   1.000
_cell.length_b   1.000
_cell.length_c   1.000
_cell.angle_alpha   90.00
_cell.angle_beta   90.00
_cell.angle_gamma   90.00
#
_symmetry.space_group_name_H-M   'P 1'
#
loop_
_entity.id
_entity.type
_entity.pdbx_description
1 polymer ?
#
loop_
_entity_poly.entity_id
_entity_poly.type
_entity_poly.pdbx_seq_one_letter_code
_entity_poly.pdbx_strand_id
1 'polypeptide(L)'
;MAALTTDQLDNVANASLDYFINRGDVLSQTIQDKPLFNAMDKASKSYPGGKGHVDLAVKGVYETSLVGYTATDQVDYDNPDHIKRAKYEWHEHHIGIEVTHTELKHDGISVNDALTGETRNVSGRDKTVLVNLFKDKMEDMLEGYTRGMNDLLYTDGSSTTAMTGIQGVIADDPTATNAAVGDLRTDTNTWWQNRKNVAIAATSTGQVLIDFIHGEIRQLRRYGGKPSLAVCGSDFLDQLTTELKNKGNFTQSGWNGKQDISMGEVYYQGIHFQYDPSLDDLTISGQAPAKRCYIIDPSKLYLMYMDGEKMSRHSPVRPHDYYSIYRAITTTSVLCASQLNCHG
;
A
#
# COMPACT_ATOMS: atom_id res chain seq x y z
N MET A 1 7.13 41.87 23.24
CA MET A 1 7.30 40.59 22.55
C MET A 1 7.43 40.89 21.07
N ALA A 2 8.44 40.32 20.44
CA ALA A 2 8.68 40.54 19.04
C ALA A 2 7.81 39.58 18.22
N ALA A 3 7.10 40.11 17.23
CA ALA A 3 6.30 39.31 16.31
C ALA A 3 7.19 38.65 15.23
N LEU A 4 6.87 37.43 14.88
CA LEU A 4 7.49 36.74 13.75
C LEU A 4 7.01 37.38 12.44
N THR A 5 7.93 37.64 11.52
CA THR A 5 7.56 38.01 10.15
C THR A 5 7.06 36.79 9.39
N THR A 6 6.27 37.00 8.35
CA THR A 6 5.75 35.91 7.49
C THR A 6 6.87 35.02 6.95
N ASP A 7 7.98 35.64 6.53
CA ASP A 7 9.16 34.91 6.02
C ASP A 7 9.84 34.05 7.11
N GLN A 8 9.86 34.53 8.35
CA GLN A 8 10.42 33.76 9.48
C GLN A 8 9.53 32.57 9.84
N LEU A 9 8.21 32.76 9.79
CA LEU A 9 7.22 31.70 9.96
C LEU A 9 7.37 30.63 8.87
N ASP A 10 7.49 31.04 7.64
CA ASP A 10 7.67 30.14 6.50
C ASP A 10 8.99 29.36 6.60
N ASN A 11 10.07 30.00 6.99
CA ASN A 11 11.35 29.34 7.19
C ASN A 11 11.32 28.31 8.30
N VAL A 12 10.66 28.60 9.42
CA VAL A 12 10.51 27.65 10.54
C VAL A 12 9.59 26.48 10.12
N ALA A 13 8.50 26.76 9.41
CA ALA A 13 7.60 25.72 8.91
C ALA A 13 8.29 24.80 7.90
N ASN A 14 9.09 25.34 6.97
CA ASN A 14 9.86 24.56 6.02
C ASN A 14 10.93 23.72 6.72
N ALA A 15 11.66 24.31 7.68
CA ALA A 15 12.70 23.60 8.44
C ALA A 15 12.08 22.47 9.29
N SER A 16 10.88 22.69 9.85
CA SER A 16 10.15 21.66 10.58
C SER A 16 9.73 20.51 9.65
N LEU A 17 9.15 20.83 8.50
CA LEU A 17 8.76 19.83 7.50
C LEU A 17 9.97 19.02 7.03
N ASP A 18 11.09 19.69 6.72
CA ASP A 18 12.33 19.03 6.32
C ASP A 18 12.88 18.11 7.41
N TYR A 19 12.85 18.55 8.65
CA TYR A 19 13.32 17.75 9.78
C TYR A 19 12.48 16.48 9.96
N PHE A 20 11.15 16.59 9.89
CA PHE A 20 10.27 15.45 10.08
C PHE A 20 10.32 14.45 8.94
N ILE A 21 10.36 14.91 7.70
CA ILE A 21 10.43 14.01 6.53
C ILE A 21 11.79 13.33 6.41
N ASN A 22 12.89 14.04 6.72
CA ASN A 22 14.25 13.47 6.63
C ASN A 22 14.56 12.50 7.79
N ARG A 23 13.83 12.56 8.90
CA ARG A 23 14.15 11.79 10.11
C ARG A 23 13.87 10.29 9.94
N GLY A 24 13.11 9.86 8.94
CA GLY A 24 12.87 8.43 8.65
C GLY A 24 12.20 7.61 9.78
N ASP A 25 12.58 7.90 11.03
CA ASP A 25 12.12 7.19 12.22
C ASP A 25 10.69 7.57 12.67
N VAL A 26 10.18 8.73 12.23
CA VAL A 26 8.85 9.20 12.64
C VAL A 26 7.75 8.33 12.04
N LEU A 27 7.94 7.87 10.82
CA LEU A 27 7.02 6.95 10.16
C LEU A 27 6.89 5.60 10.89
N SER A 28 7.93 5.14 11.58
CA SER A 28 7.92 3.87 12.28
C SER A 28 7.31 3.92 13.70
N GLN A 29 7.18 5.11 14.29
CA GLN A 29 6.68 5.28 15.67
C GLN A 29 5.19 5.64 15.76
N THR A 30 4.64 6.28 14.74
CA THR A 30 3.25 6.74 14.71
C THR A 30 2.33 5.85 13.89
N ILE A 31 2.88 4.90 13.14
CA ILE A 31 2.07 3.99 12.33
C ILE A 31 1.45 2.94 13.24
N GLN A 32 0.13 2.99 13.37
CA GLN A 32 -0.65 1.82 13.72
C GLN A 32 -0.23 0.70 12.77
N ASP A 33 -0.22 -0.52 13.25
CA ASP A 33 0.22 -1.69 12.48
C ASP A 33 -0.52 -1.74 11.13
N LYS A 34 0.15 -1.31 10.06
CA LYS A 34 -0.35 -1.29 8.69
C LYS A 34 0.52 -2.24 7.85
N PRO A 35 0.35 -3.56 8.04
CA PRO A 35 1.26 -4.55 7.49
C PRO A 35 1.31 -4.50 5.97
N LEU A 36 0.18 -4.22 5.33
CA LEU A 36 0.11 -4.14 3.88
C LEU A 36 0.93 -2.97 3.33
N PHE A 37 0.68 -1.76 3.81
CA PHE A 37 1.42 -0.58 3.35
C PHE A 37 2.92 -0.73 3.61
N ASN A 38 3.31 -1.20 4.81
CA ASN A 38 4.71 -1.42 5.17
C ASN A 38 5.41 -2.41 4.24
N ALA A 39 4.73 -3.50 3.86
CA ALA A 39 5.28 -4.49 2.94
C ALA A 39 5.39 -3.94 1.52
N MET A 40 4.36 -3.23 1.03
CA MET A 40 4.35 -2.65 -0.30
C MET A 40 5.35 -1.49 -0.43
N ASP A 41 5.50 -0.65 0.59
CA ASP A 41 6.47 0.45 0.57
C ASP A 41 7.92 -0.06 0.59
N LYS A 42 8.22 -1.12 1.35
CA LYS A 42 9.54 -1.80 1.33
C LYS A 42 9.85 -2.43 -0.03
N ALA A 43 8.84 -2.96 -0.71
CA ALA A 43 8.97 -3.55 -2.03
C ALA A 43 8.82 -2.52 -3.16
N SER A 44 8.65 -1.24 -2.84
CA SER A 44 8.38 -0.17 -3.80
C SER A 44 9.53 0.02 -4.79
N LYS A 45 9.17 0.45 -6.00
CA LYS A 45 10.12 0.74 -7.07
C LYS A 45 9.88 2.15 -7.58
N SER A 46 10.96 2.83 -8.00
CA SER A 46 10.87 4.09 -8.74
C SER A 46 10.78 3.80 -10.23
N TYR A 47 9.95 4.57 -10.93
CA TYR A 47 9.81 4.49 -12.37
C TYR A 47 9.94 5.89 -12.97
N PRO A 48 10.80 6.08 -13.99
CA PRO A 48 10.95 7.40 -14.61
C PRO A 48 9.62 7.82 -15.26
N GLY A 49 9.21 9.06 -15.04
CA GLY A 49 8.03 9.65 -15.67
C GLY A 49 8.16 9.72 -17.19
N GLY A 50 7.23 10.40 -17.84
CA GLY A 50 7.25 10.66 -19.28
C GLY A 50 6.12 10.00 -20.06
N LYS A 51 5.34 9.11 -19.42
CA LYS A 51 4.09 8.55 -19.93
C LYS A 51 3.01 8.64 -18.87
N GLY A 52 1.76 8.82 -19.26
CA GLY A 52 0.61 8.81 -18.36
C GLY A 52 0.32 7.45 -17.69
N HIS A 53 1.08 6.43 -18.03
CA HIS A 53 0.91 5.07 -17.51
C HIS A 53 2.23 4.32 -17.45
N VAL A 54 2.29 3.29 -16.61
CA VAL A 54 3.40 2.33 -16.52
C VAL A 54 3.12 1.18 -17.48
N ASP A 55 4.04 0.90 -18.39
CA ASP A 55 3.98 -0.24 -19.30
C ASP A 55 4.83 -1.39 -18.76
N LEU A 56 4.22 -2.51 -18.43
CA LEU A 56 4.91 -3.75 -18.07
C LEU A 56 4.75 -4.80 -19.17
N ALA A 57 5.85 -5.29 -19.71
CA ALA A 57 5.82 -6.42 -20.62
C ALA A 57 5.65 -7.71 -19.80
N VAL A 58 4.54 -8.43 -20.02
CA VAL A 58 4.22 -9.70 -19.37
C VAL A 58 4.20 -10.82 -20.38
N LYS A 59 4.77 -11.95 -20.00
CA LYS A 59 4.82 -13.14 -20.83
C LYS A 59 3.85 -14.18 -20.29
N GLY A 60 2.93 -14.61 -21.15
CA GLY A 60 1.91 -15.57 -20.77
C GLY A 60 2.37 -17.01 -20.90
N VAL A 61 1.88 -17.72 -21.90
CA VAL A 61 2.16 -19.14 -22.16
C VAL A 61 3.33 -19.26 -23.12
N TYR A 62 4.12 -20.32 -22.95
CA TYR A 62 5.09 -20.74 -23.96
C TYR A 62 4.36 -21.62 -24.98
N GLU A 63 4.23 -21.13 -26.22
CA GLU A 63 3.50 -21.81 -27.29
C GLU A 63 4.41 -22.63 -28.21
N THR A 64 5.72 -22.63 -27.94
CA THR A 64 6.66 -23.46 -28.71
C THR A 64 6.64 -24.89 -28.21
N SER A 65 6.57 -25.84 -29.14
CA SER A 65 6.55 -27.28 -28.86
C SER A 65 7.84 -27.95 -29.30
N LEU A 66 8.32 -28.89 -28.48
CA LEU A 66 9.42 -29.74 -28.86
C LEU A 66 8.85 -30.97 -29.58
N VAL A 67 9.12 -31.11 -30.88
CA VAL A 67 8.64 -32.20 -31.71
C VAL A 67 9.82 -33.07 -32.12
N GLY A 68 9.68 -34.40 -31.97
CA GLY A 68 10.64 -35.35 -32.53
C GLY A 68 10.44 -35.50 -34.05
N TYR A 69 11.50 -35.58 -34.80
CA TYR A 69 11.45 -35.77 -36.25
C TYR A 69 12.39 -36.90 -36.70
N THR A 70 12.09 -37.51 -37.84
CA THR A 70 12.96 -38.45 -38.56
C THR A 70 13.55 -37.77 -39.79
N ALA A 71 14.58 -38.35 -40.39
CA ALA A 71 15.35 -37.73 -41.47
C ALA A 71 14.52 -37.29 -42.69
N THR A 72 13.30 -37.82 -42.86
CA THR A 72 12.38 -37.55 -43.99
C THR A 72 11.18 -36.65 -43.61
N ASP A 73 11.07 -36.25 -42.36
CA ASP A 73 9.92 -35.45 -41.91
C ASP A 73 10.14 -33.95 -42.17
N GLN A 74 9.07 -33.30 -42.58
CA GLN A 74 9.02 -31.84 -42.64
C GLN A 74 8.94 -31.29 -41.24
N VAL A 75 9.78 -30.30 -40.92
CA VAL A 75 9.82 -29.65 -39.61
C VAL A 75 9.05 -28.34 -39.69
N ASP A 76 8.06 -28.15 -38.81
CA ASP A 76 7.31 -26.90 -38.66
C ASP A 76 7.99 -25.97 -37.67
N TYR A 77 7.86 -24.66 -37.91
CA TYR A 77 8.41 -23.61 -37.05
C TYR A 77 7.27 -22.81 -36.42
N ASP A 78 7.27 -22.78 -35.10
CA ASP A 78 6.32 -21.98 -34.31
C ASP A 78 6.70 -20.47 -34.34
N ASN A 79 5.73 -19.58 -34.50
CA ASN A 79 5.91 -18.14 -34.42
C ASN A 79 5.00 -17.57 -33.32
N PRO A 80 5.38 -17.69 -32.05
CA PRO A 80 4.53 -17.32 -30.93
C PRO A 80 4.45 -15.80 -30.70
N ASP A 81 3.23 -15.27 -30.57
CA ASP A 81 2.97 -13.90 -30.11
C ASP A 81 2.47 -13.91 -28.64
N HIS A 82 3.40 -14.09 -27.72
CA HIS A 82 3.10 -14.32 -26.30
C HIS A 82 3.49 -13.18 -25.36
N ILE A 83 4.01 -12.06 -25.88
CA ILE A 83 4.32 -10.89 -25.06
C ILE A 83 3.16 -9.91 -25.14
N LYS A 84 2.47 -9.72 -24.00
CA LYS A 84 1.44 -8.71 -23.83
C LYS A 84 1.96 -7.57 -22.95
N ARG A 85 1.31 -6.41 -23.00
CA ARG A 85 1.68 -5.25 -22.19
C ARG A 85 0.56 -4.95 -21.21
N ALA A 86 0.88 -4.98 -19.94
CA ALA A 86 0.01 -4.49 -18.89
C ALA A 86 0.28 -2.99 -18.69
N LYS A 87 -0.78 -2.20 -18.66
CA LYS A 87 -0.74 -0.74 -18.49
C LYS A 87 -1.42 -0.36 -17.20
N TYR A 88 -0.74 0.44 -16.39
CA TYR A 88 -1.25 0.93 -15.12
C TYR A 88 -1.18 2.46 -15.10
N GLU A 89 -2.31 3.12 -14.89
CA GLU A 89 -2.40 4.58 -14.89
C GLU A 89 -1.86 5.16 -13.58
N TRP A 90 -1.19 6.33 -13.66
CA TRP A 90 -0.71 7.05 -12.50
C TRP A 90 -1.86 7.76 -11.78
N HIS A 91 -1.79 7.73 -10.45
CA HIS A 91 -2.72 8.49 -9.60
C HIS A 91 -1.93 9.38 -8.65
N GLU A 92 -2.43 10.60 -8.48
CA GLU A 92 -1.84 11.61 -7.62
C GLU A 92 -2.65 11.71 -6.34
N HIS A 93 -1.96 11.69 -5.21
CA HIS A 93 -2.55 11.80 -3.89
C HIS A 93 -1.97 13.00 -3.18
N HIS A 94 -2.81 13.73 -2.47
CA HIS A 94 -2.46 14.95 -1.77
C HIS A 94 -2.90 14.86 -0.32
N ILE A 95 -2.04 15.28 0.58
CA ILE A 95 -2.38 15.56 1.97
C ILE A 95 -1.75 16.89 2.37
N GLY A 96 -2.48 17.70 3.12
CA GLY A 96 -2.01 19.02 3.52
C GLY A 96 -2.53 19.44 4.89
N ILE A 97 -1.79 20.35 5.50
CA ILE A 97 -2.16 21.00 6.74
C ILE A 97 -2.26 22.51 6.54
N GLU A 98 -3.16 23.09 7.27
CA GLU A 98 -3.36 24.54 7.39
C GLU A 98 -3.11 24.97 8.83
N VAL A 99 -2.39 26.07 9.01
CA VAL A 99 -2.21 26.74 10.30
C VAL A 99 -2.68 28.17 10.13
N THR A 100 -3.73 28.53 10.85
CA THR A 100 -4.31 29.86 10.77
C THR A 100 -3.56 30.86 11.67
N HIS A 101 -3.50 32.12 11.27
CA HIS A 101 -2.93 33.20 12.10
C HIS A 101 -3.68 33.37 13.41
N THR A 102 -4.98 33.07 13.47
CA THR A 102 -5.78 33.12 14.67
C THR A 102 -5.32 32.08 15.69
N GLU A 103 -5.04 30.86 15.23
CA GLU A 103 -4.48 29.78 16.03
C GLU A 103 -3.12 30.18 16.63
N LEU A 104 -2.24 30.73 15.80
CA LEU A 104 -0.94 31.24 16.26
C LEU A 104 -1.08 32.32 17.32
N LYS A 105 -2.07 33.23 17.19
CA LYS A 105 -2.35 34.29 18.19
C LYS A 105 -2.87 33.71 19.50
N HIS A 106 -3.70 32.67 19.46
CA HIS A 106 -4.18 31.98 20.67
C HIS A 106 -3.05 31.30 21.42
N ASP A 107 -2.04 30.77 20.71
CA ASP A 107 -0.85 30.19 21.31
C ASP A 107 0.19 31.23 21.75
N GLY A 108 -0.16 32.50 21.68
CA GLY A 108 0.66 33.62 22.17
C GLY A 108 1.74 34.07 21.20
N ILE A 109 1.69 33.61 19.95
CA ILE A 109 2.64 33.98 18.88
C ILE A 109 2.08 35.22 18.18
N SER A 110 2.81 36.34 18.22
CA SER A 110 2.43 37.54 17.48
C SER A 110 3.00 37.48 16.05
N VAL A 111 2.09 37.49 15.06
CA VAL A 111 2.41 37.52 13.65
C VAL A 111 2.30 38.96 13.15
N ASN A 112 3.35 39.51 12.57
CA ASN A 112 3.32 40.79 11.86
C ASN A 112 3.45 40.54 10.35
N ASP A 113 2.51 41.11 9.59
CA ASP A 113 2.68 41.21 8.15
C ASP A 113 3.86 42.11 7.81
N ALA A 114 4.70 41.70 6.88
CA ALA A 114 5.96 42.32 6.52
C ALA A 114 5.86 43.74 5.93
N LEU A 115 4.67 44.33 5.84
CA LEU A 115 4.45 45.66 5.26
C LEU A 115 4.85 46.82 6.19
N THR A 116 5.14 46.59 7.46
CA THR A 116 5.42 47.66 8.46
C THR A 116 6.82 47.64 9.02
N GLY A 117 7.83 47.17 8.34
CA GLY A 117 9.24 47.50 8.56
C GLY A 117 9.85 47.38 9.97
N GLU A 118 9.13 46.94 10.97
CA GLU A 118 9.63 46.78 12.34
C GLU A 118 10.10 45.35 12.59
N THR A 119 11.41 45.16 12.53
CA THR A 119 12.11 43.96 12.98
C THR A 119 12.05 43.87 14.50
N ARG A 120 11.06 43.20 15.03
CA ARG A 120 11.04 42.85 16.46
C ARG A 120 11.75 41.48 16.64
N ASN A 121 12.68 41.46 17.61
CA ASN A 121 13.38 40.24 17.99
C ASN A 121 12.42 39.17 18.52
N VAL A 122 12.34 38.05 17.87
CA VAL A 122 11.48 36.92 18.28
C VAL A 122 12.02 36.29 19.55
N SER A 123 11.18 36.16 20.56
CA SER A 123 11.52 35.47 21.79
C SER A 123 11.81 33.99 21.54
N GLY A 124 12.81 33.42 22.23
CA GLY A 124 13.10 32.00 22.16
C GLY A 124 11.88 31.10 22.51
N ARG A 125 10.99 31.60 23.40
CA ARG A 125 9.74 30.94 23.75
C ARG A 125 8.78 30.82 22.57
N ASP A 126 8.61 31.90 21.80
CA ASP A 126 7.66 31.91 20.67
C ASP A 126 8.11 30.95 19.56
N LYS A 127 9.42 30.83 19.35
CA LYS A 127 10.00 29.84 18.42
C LYS A 127 9.72 28.41 18.87
N THR A 128 9.87 28.13 20.16
CA THR A 128 9.62 26.79 20.72
C THR A 128 8.15 26.39 20.64
N VAL A 129 7.23 27.31 20.93
CA VAL A 129 5.79 27.06 20.82
C VAL A 129 5.39 26.80 19.37
N LEU A 130 5.90 27.61 18.44
CA LEU A 130 5.65 27.43 17.01
C LEU A 130 6.15 26.08 16.50
N VAL A 131 7.38 25.69 16.88
CA VAL A 131 7.95 24.40 16.49
C VAL A 131 7.10 23.24 17.05
N ASN A 132 6.63 23.32 18.28
CA ASN A 132 5.78 22.28 18.86
C ASN A 132 4.43 22.16 18.15
N LEU A 133 3.78 23.28 17.84
CA LEU A 133 2.52 23.30 17.09
C LEU A 133 2.67 22.65 15.71
N PHE A 134 3.72 23.04 14.98
CA PHE A 134 4.00 22.40 13.69
C PHE A 134 4.35 20.93 13.84
N LYS A 135 5.06 20.56 14.90
CA LYS A 135 5.39 19.17 15.18
C LYS A 135 4.14 18.31 15.30
N ASP A 136 3.22 18.70 16.16
CA ASP A 136 1.98 17.94 16.40
C ASP A 136 1.15 17.81 15.11
N LYS A 137 1.01 18.89 14.34
CA LYS A 137 0.29 18.85 13.05
C LYS A 137 1.01 18.03 11.98
N MET A 138 2.34 18.02 11.98
CA MET A 138 3.11 17.18 11.05
C MET A 138 3.01 15.69 11.39
N GLU A 139 3.04 15.34 12.67
CA GLU A 139 2.83 13.96 13.12
C GLU A 139 1.45 13.46 12.70
N ASP A 140 0.40 14.27 12.91
CA ASP A 140 -0.97 13.95 12.46
C ASP A 140 -1.07 13.80 10.94
N MET A 141 -0.43 14.70 10.18
CA MET A 141 -0.40 14.62 8.72
C MET A 141 0.31 13.34 8.22
N LEU A 142 1.42 12.94 8.85
CA LEU A 142 2.15 11.74 8.46
C LEU A 142 1.36 10.47 8.81
N GLU A 143 0.70 10.43 9.97
CA GLU A 143 -0.19 9.34 10.33
C GLU A 143 -1.37 9.26 9.34
N GLY A 144 -1.99 10.41 9.04
CA GLY A 144 -3.05 10.50 8.04
C GLY A 144 -2.60 10.02 6.65
N TYR A 145 -1.38 10.34 6.24
CA TYR A 145 -0.80 9.85 4.98
C TYR A 145 -0.68 8.33 4.97
N THR A 146 -0.09 7.73 6.01
CA THR A 146 0.11 6.28 6.06
C THR A 146 -1.20 5.51 6.13
N ARG A 147 -2.17 6.00 6.91
CA ARG A 147 -3.52 5.44 6.97
C ARG A 147 -4.23 5.55 5.62
N GLY A 148 -4.24 6.74 5.03
CA GLY A 148 -4.85 6.96 3.73
C GLY A 148 -4.22 6.12 2.61
N MET A 149 -2.91 5.96 2.59
CA MET A 149 -2.24 5.09 1.63
C MET A 149 -2.58 3.61 1.85
N ASN A 150 -2.71 3.15 3.10
CA ASN A 150 -3.15 1.79 3.39
C ASN A 150 -4.59 1.55 2.91
N ASP A 151 -5.49 2.51 3.14
CA ASP A 151 -6.88 2.42 2.70
C ASP A 151 -6.99 2.42 1.16
N LEU A 152 -6.18 3.24 0.48
CA LEU A 152 -6.08 3.25 -0.98
C LEU A 152 -5.57 1.91 -1.56
N LEU A 153 -4.70 1.21 -0.83
CA LEU A 153 -4.24 -0.12 -1.25
C LEU A 153 -5.36 -1.18 -1.24
N TYR A 154 -6.47 -0.94 -0.54
CA TYR A 154 -7.63 -1.84 -0.52
C TYR A 154 -8.74 -1.43 -1.50
N THR A 155 -8.59 -0.38 -2.29
CA THR A 155 -9.61 0.04 -3.26
C THR A 155 -9.76 -0.94 -4.42
N ASP A 156 -10.93 -0.90 -5.06
CA ASP A 156 -11.25 -1.73 -6.23
C ASP A 156 -10.90 -1.09 -7.58
N GLY A 157 -10.48 0.20 -7.57
CA GLY A 157 -10.19 0.96 -8.79
C GLY A 157 -11.43 1.50 -9.51
N SER A 158 -12.60 1.48 -8.90
CA SER A 158 -13.83 2.05 -9.48
C SER A 158 -13.81 3.57 -9.50
N SER A 159 -13.03 4.22 -8.65
CA SER A 159 -12.86 5.67 -8.60
C SER A 159 -11.81 6.13 -9.59
N THR A 160 -12.12 7.21 -10.33
CA THR A 160 -11.17 7.84 -11.27
C THR A 160 -10.02 8.57 -10.58
N THR A 161 -10.17 8.89 -9.29
CA THR A 161 -9.17 9.64 -8.52
C THR A 161 -8.36 8.76 -7.57
N ALA A 162 -8.88 7.59 -7.22
CA ALA A 162 -8.19 6.66 -6.33
C ALA A 162 -7.38 5.63 -7.12
N MET A 163 -6.21 5.29 -6.61
CA MET A 163 -5.36 4.24 -7.15
C MET A 163 -6.10 2.90 -7.14
N THR A 164 -5.95 2.10 -8.19
CA THR A 164 -6.40 0.71 -8.18
C THR A 164 -5.60 -0.08 -7.15
N GLY A 165 -6.26 -0.52 -6.10
CA GLY A 165 -5.66 -1.29 -5.02
C GLY A 165 -5.75 -2.80 -5.25
N ILE A 166 -5.55 -3.56 -4.17
CA ILE A 166 -5.50 -5.03 -4.21
C ILE A 166 -6.80 -5.64 -4.70
N GLN A 167 -7.96 -5.06 -4.36
CA GLN A 167 -9.25 -5.58 -4.85
C GLN A 167 -9.41 -5.50 -6.36
N GLY A 168 -8.86 -4.46 -6.99
CA GLY A 168 -8.88 -4.34 -8.44
C GLY A 168 -7.85 -5.25 -9.12
N VAL A 169 -6.76 -5.61 -8.42
CA VAL A 169 -5.70 -6.48 -8.93
C VAL A 169 -5.99 -7.96 -8.62
N ILE A 170 -6.46 -8.26 -7.41
CA ILE A 170 -6.85 -9.61 -6.97
C ILE A 170 -8.38 -9.64 -6.93
N ALA A 171 -8.98 -9.82 -8.09
CA ALA A 171 -10.42 -9.78 -8.23
C ALA A 171 -11.13 -10.99 -7.60
N ASP A 172 -12.28 -10.76 -7.01
CA ASP A 172 -13.16 -11.81 -6.49
C ASP A 172 -13.68 -12.73 -7.61
N ASP A 173 -13.81 -12.21 -8.83
CA ASP A 173 -14.12 -12.99 -10.03
C ASP A 173 -13.25 -12.60 -11.24
N PRO A 174 -12.04 -13.16 -11.36
CA PRO A 174 -11.16 -12.89 -12.49
C PRO A 174 -11.68 -13.45 -13.83
N THR A 175 -12.74 -14.27 -13.80
CA THR A 175 -13.38 -14.85 -15.00
C THR A 175 -14.60 -14.07 -15.46
N ALA A 176 -14.99 -13.02 -14.75
CA ALA A 176 -16.13 -12.19 -15.12
C ALA A 176 -15.92 -11.57 -16.52
N THR A 177 -17.01 -11.44 -17.27
CA THR A 177 -16.97 -10.85 -18.61
C THR A 177 -16.41 -9.42 -18.57
N ASN A 178 -15.41 -9.15 -19.41
CA ASN A 178 -14.66 -7.90 -19.45
C ASN A 178 -13.82 -7.57 -18.20
N ALA A 179 -13.61 -8.54 -17.30
CA ALA A 179 -12.65 -8.33 -16.23
C ALA A 179 -11.25 -8.08 -16.83
N ALA A 180 -10.55 -7.08 -16.29
CA ALA A 180 -9.21 -6.70 -16.77
C ALA A 180 -8.35 -6.21 -15.60
N VAL A 181 -7.07 -6.50 -15.65
CA VAL A 181 -6.06 -5.99 -14.73
C VAL A 181 -4.91 -5.41 -15.57
N GLY A 182 -4.59 -4.13 -15.35
CA GLY A 182 -3.59 -3.45 -16.16
C GLY A 182 -3.94 -3.41 -17.65
N ASP A 183 -5.20 -3.11 -17.99
CA ASP A 183 -5.71 -3.08 -19.37
C ASP A 183 -5.63 -4.43 -20.13
N LEU A 184 -5.22 -5.50 -19.44
CA LEU A 184 -5.26 -6.86 -20.00
C LEU A 184 -6.47 -7.62 -19.49
N ARG A 185 -7.29 -8.12 -20.41
CA ARG A 185 -8.46 -8.91 -20.11
C ARG A 185 -8.09 -10.25 -19.46
N THR A 186 -8.64 -10.50 -18.27
CA THR A 186 -8.42 -11.74 -17.52
C THR A 186 -9.35 -12.86 -17.97
N ASP A 187 -10.54 -12.54 -18.51
CA ASP A 187 -11.48 -13.52 -19.06
C ASP A 187 -10.98 -14.24 -20.31
N THR A 188 -10.19 -13.55 -21.14
CA THR A 188 -9.61 -14.12 -22.37
C THR A 188 -8.20 -14.69 -22.13
N ASN A 189 -7.44 -14.10 -21.20
CA ASN A 189 -6.07 -14.53 -20.87
C ASN A 189 -6.06 -15.30 -19.55
N THR A 190 -6.39 -16.58 -19.58
CA THR A 190 -6.48 -17.44 -18.38
C THR A 190 -5.17 -17.54 -17.58
N TRP A 191 -4.04 -17.30 -18.22
CA TRP A 191 -2.73 -17.22 -17.58
C TRP A 191 -2.52 -15.91 -16.78
N TRP A 192 -3.35 -14.89 -17.04
CA TRP A 192 -3.36 -13.59 -16.36
C TRP A 192 -4.52 -13.49 -15.38
N GLN A 193 -4.68 -14.51 -14.55
CA GLN A 193 -5.72 -14.57 -13.53
C GLN A 193 -5.10 -14.81 -12.15
N ASN A 194 -5.64 -14.12 -11.14
CA ASN A 194 -5.33 -14.40 -9.75
C ASN A 194 -6.06 -15.68 -9.29
N ARG A 195 -5.57 -16.25 -8.18
CA ARG A 195 -6.28 -17.33 -7.49
C ARG A 195 -7.40 -16.72 -6.64
N LYS A 196 -8.51 -17.44 -6.50
CA LYS A 196 -9.65 -17.01 -5.68
C LYS A 196 -10.34 -18.18 -5.04
N ASN A 197 -10.94 -17.92 -3.87
CA ASN A 197 -12.04 -18.69 -3.34
C ASN A 197 -12.90 -17.80 -2.45
N VAL A 198 -14.16 -17.67 -2.78
CA VAL A 198 -15.13 -16.83 -2.06
C VAL A 198 -16.15 -17.61 -1.24
N ALA A 199 -16.04 -18.94 -1.21
CA ALA A 199 -17.03 -19.83 -0.58
C ALA A 199 -16.35 -20.97 0.18
N ILE A 200 -15.48 -20.65 1.14
CA ILE A 200 -14.89 -21.66 2.04
C ILE A 200 -15.87 -21.92 3.19
N ALA A 201 -16.41 -23.12 3.25
CA ALA A 201 -17.32 -23.54 4.34
C ALA A 201 -16.51 -23.97 5.58
N ALA A 202 -15.83 -23.01 6.22
CA ALA A 202 -15.08 -23.26 7.45
C ALA A 202 -16.05 -23.51 8.63
N THR A 203 -15.71 -24.46 9.49
CA THR A 203 -16.47 -24.79 10.70
C THR A 203 -15.55 -24.78 11.92
N SER A 204 -16.12 -24.50 13.10
CA SER A 204 -15.34 -24.42 14.35
C SER A 204 -14.63 -25.72 14.76
N THR A 205 -15.08 -26.86 14.23
CA THR A 205 -14.51 -28.20 14.52
C THR A 205 -13.78 -28.80 13.33
N GLY A 206 -13.86 -28.16 12.15
CA GLY A 206 -13.26 -28.62 10.92
C GLY A 206 -11.79 -28.22 10.77
N GLN A 207 -11.21 -28.68 9.68
CA GLN A 207 -9.85 -28.30 9.24
C GLN A 207 -9.90 -27.80 7.79
N VAL A 208 -11.06 -27.33 7.35
CA VAL A 208 -11.33 -27.00 5.95
C VAL A 208 -10.47 -25.82 5.49
N LEU A 209 -10.32 -24.81 6.34
CA LEU A 209 -9.54 -23.62 6.02
C LEU A 209 -8.06 -23.94 5.88
N ILE A 210 -7.49 -24.73 6.79
CA ILE A 210 -6.07 -25.10 6.76
C ILE A 210 -5.76 -25.97 5.54
N ASP A 211 -6.61 -26.96 5.25
CA ASP A 211 -6.43 -27.86 4.11
C ASP A 211 -6.56 -27.11 2.78
N PHE A 212 -7.48 -26.13 2.73
CA PHE A 212 -7.61 -25.24 1.60
C PHE A 212 -6.36 -24.38 1.41
N ILE A 213 -5.89 -23.67 2.44
CA ILE A 213 -4.69 -22.84 2.40
C ILE A 213 -3.48 -23.67 1.98
N HIS A 214 -3.35 -24.89 2.49
CA HIS A 214 -2.26 -25.80 2.09
C HIS A 214 -2.27 -26.09 0.58
N GLY A 215 -3.44 -26.34 0.02
CA GLY A 215 -3.61 -26.53 -1.41
C GLY A 215 -3.28 -25.29 -2.23
N GLU A 216 -3.77 -24.13 -1.82
CA GLU A 216 -3.57 -22.86 -2.52
C GLU A 216 -2.14 -22.38 -2.47
N ILE A 217 -1.44 -22.47 -1.35
CA ILE A 217 0.00 -22.12 -1.27
C ILE A 217 0.81 -22.90 -2.29
N ARG A 218 0.51 -24.18 -2.48
CA ARG A 218 1.17 -25.00 -3.50
C ARG A 218 0.87 -24.50 -4.92
N GLN A 219 -0.37 -24.06 -5.18
CA GLN A 219 -0.72 -23.51 -6.49
C GLN A 219 -0.07 -22.15 -6.75
N LEU A 220 -0.03 -21.27 -5.74
CA LEU A 220 0.64 -19.98 -5.82
C LEU A 220 2.15 -20.11 -6.10
N ARG A 221 2.78 -21.16 -5.58
CA ARG A 221 4.20 -21.47 -5.82
C ARG A 221 4.48 -22.17 -7.16
N ARG A 222 3.45 -22.67 -7.82
CA ARG A 222 3.58 -23.51 -9.03
C ARG A 222 4.36 -22.83 -10.14
N TYR A 223 4.20 -21.51 -10.30
CA TYR A 223 4.85 -20.75 -11.38
C TYR A 223 5.98 -19.84 -10.86
N GLY A 224 6.60 -20.23 -9.76
CA GLY A 224 7.74 -19.50 -9.19
C GLY A 224 7.37 -18.35 -8.25
N GLY A 225 6.10 -18.22 -7.89
CA GLY A 225 5.68 -17.29 -6.84
C GLY A 225 6.26 -17.66 -5.48
N LYS A 226 6.57 -16.64 -4.67
CA LYS A 226 7.08 -16.79 -3.30
C LYS A 226 6.22 -15.95 -2.35
N PRO A 227 4.95 -16.33 -2.16
CA PRO A 227 4.10 -15.59 -1.25
C PRO A 227 4.73 -15.59 0.16
N SER A 228 4.89 -14.42 0.73
CA SER A 228 5.52 -14.23 2.04
C SER A 228 4.63 -13.47 3.00
N LEU A 229 3.63 -12.76 2.50
CA LEU A 229 2.70 -11.95 3.27
C LEU A 229 1.27 -12.45 3.05
N ALA A 230 0.54 -12.63 4.14
CA ALA A 230 -0.90 -12.80 4.12
C ALA A 230 -1.53 -11.75 5.04
N VAL A 231 -2.43 -10.94 4.50
CA VAL A 231 -3.13 -9.89 5.23
C VAL A 231 -4.57 -10.34 5.43
N CYS A 232 -5.03 -10.35 6.68
CA CYS A 232 -6.28 -10.98 7.08
C CYS A 232 -7.14 -10.02 7.91
N GLY A 233 -8.45 -10.14 7.75
CA GLY A 233 -9.41 -9.58 8.68
C GLY A 233 -9.52 -10.43 9.97
N SER A 234 -10.18 -9.87 10.97
CA SER A 234 -10.32 -10.47 12.31
C SER A 234 -10.99 -11.85 12.30
N ASP A 235 -12.14 -11.96 11.64
CA ASP A 235 -12.91 -13.21 11.59
C ASP A 235 -12.12 -14.36 10.93
N PHE A 236 -11.35 -14.04 9.87
CA PHE A 236 -10.53 -15.04 9.19
C PHE A 236 -9.41 -15.55 10.09
N LEU A 237 -8.72 -14.64 10.78
CA LEU A 237 -7.62 -14.99 11.67
C LEU A 237 -8.09 -15.81 12.87
N ASP A 238 -9.24 -15.45 13.45
CA ASP A 238 -9.85 -16.16 14.55
C ASP A 238 -10.24 -17.60 14.16
N GLN A 239 -10.82 -17.76 12.97
CA GLN A 239 -11.16 -19.08 12.44
C GLN A 239 -9.90 -19.92 12.19
N LEU A 240 -8.86 -19.33 11.56
CA LEU A 240 -7.60 -20.01 11.32
C LEU A 240 -6.93 -20.45 12.63
N THR A 241 -6.91 -19.56 13.62
CA THR A 241 -6.37 -19.86 14.96
C THR A 241 -7.16 -20.99 15.64
N THR A 242 -8.48 -21.01 15.50
CA THR A 242 -9.35 -22.05 16.07
C THR A 242 -9.05 -23.41 15.43
N GLU A 243 -8.93 -23.48 14.11
CA GLU A 243 -8.60 -24.73 13.41
C GLU A 243 -7.19 -25.22 13.77
N LEU A 244 -6.20 -24.31 13.90
CA LEU A 244 -4.85 -24.65 14.34
C LEU A 244 -4.83 -25.18 15.78
N LYS A 245 -5.64 -24.60 16.68
CA LYS A 245 -5.83 -25.10 18.05
C LYS A 245 -6.38 -26.50 18.08
N ASN A 246 -7.39 -26.79 17.27
CA ASN A 246 -8.02 -28.09 17.18
C ASN A 246 -7.05 -29.19 16.67
N LYS A 247 -6.10 -28.85 15.84
CA LYS A 247 -5.04 -29.78 15.38
C LYS A 247 -4.03 -30.16 16.47
N GLY A 248 -4.06 -29.53 17.64
CA GLY A 248 -3.07 -29.77 18.69
C GLY A 248 -1.63 -29.40 18.29
N ASN A 249 -1.48 -28.55 17.29
CA ASN A 249 -0.18 -28.07 16.81
C ASN A 249 0.50 -27.09 17.76
N PHE A 250 0.15 -27.16 19.02
CA PHE A 250 0.91 -26.54 20.11
C PHE A 250 2.11 -27.41 20.47
N THR A 251 2.92 -27.81 19.53
CA THR A 251 4.17 -28.44 19.86
C THR A 251 5.10 -27.39 20.50
N GLN A 252 5.17 -27.53 21.80
CA GLN A 252 6.27 -27.01 22.58
C GLN A 252 7.57 -27.30 21.84
N SER A 253 8.29 -26.30 21.57
CA SER A 253 9.65 -26.37 21.11
C SER A 253 9.88 -26.59 19.63
N GLY A 254 10.56 -25.69 19.14
CA GLY A 254 11.60 -26.03 18.25
C GLY A 254 11.52 -25.49 16.85
N TRP A 255 10.77 -24.47 16.58
CA TRP A 255 11.07 -23.68 15.41
C TRP A 255 11.34 -22.23 15.81
N ASN A 256 12.63 -21.96 16.03
CA ASN A 256 13.22 -20.63 16.27
C ASN A 256 12.61 -19.74 17.37
N GLY A 257 12.14 -20.30 18.47
CA GLY A 257 11.91 -19.55 19.71
C GLY A 257 10.88 -18.42 19.65
N LYS A 258 10.06 -18.35 18.60
CA LYS A 258 9.04 -17.30 18.41
C LYS A 258 7.66 -17.90 18.22
N GLN A 259 7.25 -18.81 19.05
CA GLN A 259 5.87 -19.28 19.12
C GLN A 259 5.22 -18.70 20.36
N ASP A 260 4.92 -17.43 20.31
CA ASP A 260 3.95 -16.83 21.21
C ASP A 260 2.63 -16.68 20.45
N ILE A 261 1.78 -17.71 20.50
CA ILE A 261 0.43 -17.71 19.93
C ILE A 261 -0.45 -16.67 20.65
N SER A 262 0.01 -16.11 21.76
CA SER A 262 -0.69 -15.07 22.50
C SER A 262 -0.61 -13.70 21.82
N MET A 263 0.24 -13.52 20.81
CA MET A 263 0.49 -12.20 20.19
C MET A 263 -0.09 -12.01 18.79
N GLY A 264 -1.05 -12.81 18.36
CA GLY A 264 -1.77 -12.56 17.11
C GLY A 264 -1.01 -12.82 15.81
N GLU A 265 0.23 -13.32 15.88
CA GLU A 265 1.03 -13.67 14.70
C GLU A 265 0.94 -15.16 14.39
N VAL A 266 0.38 -15.51 13.25
CA VAL A 266 0.28 -16.89 12.79
C VAL A 266 1.19 -17.11 11.60
N TYR A 267 2.12 -18.08 11.72
CA TYR A 267 2.97 -18.52 10.62
C TYR A 267 2.51 -19.90 10.13
N TYR A 268 2.24 -19.99 8.84
CA TYR A 268 1.94 -21.25 8.20
C TYR A 268 2.70 -21.41 6.89
N GLN A 269 3.45 -22.48 6.74
CA GLN A 269 4.29 -22.78 5.55
C GLN A 269 5.23 -21.63 5.11
N GLY A 270 5.73 -20.84 6.05
CA GLY A 270 6.64 -19.72 5.78
C GLY A 270 5.94 -18.45 5.31
N ILE A 271 4.61 -18.39 5.38
CA ILE A 271 3.81 -17.20 5.16
C ILE A 271 3.39 -16.65 6.51
N HIS A 272 3.56 -15.35 6.70
CA HIS A 272 3.12 -14.63 7.87
C HIS A 272 1.70 -14.11 7.66
N PHE A 273 0.76 -14.59 8.48
CA PHE A 273 -0.62 -14.13 8.50
C PHE A 273 -0.74 -13.00 9.50
N GLN A 274 -0.94 -11.79 9.00
CA GLN A 274 -1.01 -10.57 9.80
C GLN A 274 -2.43 -10.01 9.80
N TYR A 275 -2.85 -9.55 10.95
CA TYR A 275 -4.09 -8.79 11.08
C TYR A 275 -3.90 -7.38 10.56
N ASP A 276 -4.80 -6.90 9.72
CA ASP A 276 -4.90 -5.49 9.32
C ASP A 276 -6.25 -4.93 9.73
N PRO A 277 -6.28 -3.97 10.68
CA PRO A 277 -7.52 -3.35 11.15
C PRO A 277 -8.33 -2.69 10.03
N SER A 278 -7.67 -2.19 8.98
CA SER A 278 -8.37 -1.57 7.85
C SER A 278 -9.31 -2.52 7.12
N LEU A 279 -9.07 -3.84 7.14
CA LEU A 279 -10.00 -4.83 6.57
C LEU A 279 -11.30 -4.94 7.35
N ASP A 280 -11.31 -4.64 8.64
CA ASP A 280 -12.53 -4.67 9.45
C ASP A 280 -13.34 -3.36 9.33
N ASP A 281 -12.65 -2.24 9.12
CA ASP A 281 -13.24 -0.90 9.08
C ASP A 281 -13.75 -0.51 7.68
N LEU A 282 -13.16 -1.06 6.62
CA LEU A 282 -13.50 -0.70 5.24
C LEU A 282 -14.76 -1.39 4.76
N THR A 283 -15.58 -0.63 4.02
CA THR A 283 -16.71 -1.19 3.30
C THR A 283 -16.24 -1.71 1.94
N ILE A 284 -16.09 -3.02 1.83
CA ILE A 284 -15.67 -3.70 0.60
C ILE A 284 -16.89 -4.32 -0.06
N SER A 285 -17.05 -4.11 -1.37
CA SER A 285 -18.15 -4.74 -2.12
C SER A 285 -18.00 -6.27 -2.12
N GLY A 286 -19.09 -6.96 -1.89
CA GLY A 286 -19.17 -8.44 -1.95
C GLY A 286 -19.18 -9.11 -0.58
N GLN A 287 -18.12 -9.85 -0.22
CA GLN A 287 -18.02 -10.57 1.06
C GLN A 287 -17.63 -9.64 2.21
N ALA A 288 -17.99 -10.02 3.45
CA ALA A 288 -17.61 -9.26 4.63
C ALA A 288 -16.07 -9.10 4.71
N PRO A 289 -15.54 -7.87 4.84
CA PRO A 289 -14.11 -7.62 4.81
C PRO A 289 -13.34 -8.36 5.91
N ALA A 290 -13.92 -8.48 7.11
CA ALA A 290 -13.34 -9.22 8.23
C ALA A 290 -13.06 -10.70 7.94
N LYS A 291 -13.74 -11.29 6.94
CA LYS A 291 -13.56 -12.68 6.52
C LYS A 291 -12.56 -12.86 5.37
N ARG A 292 -11.96 -11.76 4.89
CA ARG A 292 -11.03 -11.81 3.76
C ARG A 292 -9.61 -12.11 4.22
N CYS A 293 -8.86 -12.75 3.34
CA CYS A 293 -7.43 -12.92 3.45
C CYS A 293 -6.81 -12.78 2.06
N TYR A 294 -5.82 -11.94 1.95
CA TYR A 294 -5.03 -11.75 0.73
C TYR A 294 -3.63 -12.33 0.93
N ILE A 295 -3.29 -13.32 0.13
CA ILE A 295 -1.95 -13.93 0.12
C ILE A 295 -1.14 -13.35 -1.03
N ILE A 296 -0.04 -12.67 -0.71
CA ILE A 296 0.66 -11.79 -1.63
C ILE A 296 2.15 -12.14 -1.69
N ASP A 297 2.70 -12.04 -2.88
CA ASP A 297 4.14 -12.00 -3.13
C ASP A 297 4.59 -10.56 -3.41
N PRO A 298 5.20 -9.85 -2.45
CA PRO A 298 5.63 -8.46 -2.65
C PRO A 298 6.68 -8.27 -3.75
N SER A 299 7.32 -9.34 -4.21
CA SER A 299 8.27 -9.25 -5.32
C SER A 299 7.58 -9.13 -6.69
N LYS A 300 6.31 -9.56 -6.78
CA LYS A 300 5.52 -9.60 -8.01
C LYS A 300 4.37 -8.60 -8.01
N LEU A 301 3.85 -8.24 -6.86
CA LEU A 301 2.92 -7.15 -6.64
C LEU A 301 3.65 -6.08 -5.82
N TYR A 302 3.83 -4.90 -6.39
CA TYR A 302 4.62 -3.85 -5.77
C TYR A 302 4.08 -2.47 -6.14
N LEU A 303 4.29 -1.54 -5.22
CA LEU A 303 3.96 -0.15 -5.41
C LEU A 303 5.04 0.53 -6.25
N MET A 304 4.66 1.26 -7.28
CA MET A 304 5.55 2.11 -8.06
C MET A 304 5.30 3.57 -7.74
N TYR A 305 6.37 4.30 -7.54
CA TYR A 305 6.37 5.76 -7.42
C TYR A 305 7.00 6.38 -8.67
N MET A 306 6.46 7.51 -9.10
CA MET A 306 7.13 8.31 -10.11
C MET A 306 8.41 8.89 -9.51
N ASP A 307 9.48 8.92 -10.30
CA ASP A 307 10.78 9.35 -9.81
C ASP A 307 10.74 10.82 -9.34
N GLY A 308 11.19 11.03 -8.10
CA GLY A 308 11.14 12.35 -7.44
C GLY A 308 9.77 12.74 -6.86
N GLU A 309 8.70 11.97 -7.08
CA GLU A 309 7.34 12.30 -6.64
C GLU A 309 6.86 11.48 -5.42
N LYS A 310 7.75 10.77 -4.76
CA LYS A 310 7.45 10.13 -3.48
C LYS A 310 7.52 11.15 -2.36
N MET A 311 6.38 11.50 -1.77
CA MET A 311 6.28 12.50 -0.70
C MET A 311 6.88 13.86 -1.10
N SER A 312 6.55 14.33 -2.30
CA SER A 312 6.99 15.63 -2.81
C SER A 312 6.35 16.75 -1.98
N ARG A 313 7.17 17.72 -1.58
CA ARG A 313 6.79 18.76 -0.62
C ARG A 313 6.33 20.00 -1.33
N HIS A 314 5.25 20.58 -0.87
CA HIS A 314 4.71 21.82 -1.41
C HIS A 314 4.50 22.85 -0.32
N SER A 315 4.97 24.06 -0.59
CA SER A 315 4.74 25.24 0.22
C SER A 315 3.94 26.25 -0.61
N PRO A 316 2.63 26.05 -0.78
CA PRO A 316 1.82 26.94 -1.59
C PRO A 316 1.81 28.36 -0.99
N VAL A 317 1.89 29.34 -1.89
CA VAL A 317 1.80 30.74 -1.50
C VAL A 317 0.40 31.01 -0.94
N ARG A 318 0.34 31.78 0.15
CA ARG A 318 -0.92 32.19 0.76
C ARG A 318 -1.85 32.86 -0.28
N PRO A 319 -3.10 32.41 -0.43
CA PRO A 319 -4.11 33.12 -1.18
C PRO A 319 -4.32 34.52 -0.60
N HIS A 320 -4.62 35.50 -1.45
CA HIS A 320 -4.70 36.92 -1.08
C HIS A 320 -5.66 37.19 0.10
N ASP A 321 -6.76 36.42 0.20
CA ASP A 321 -7.84 36.66 1.16
C ASP A 321 -7.78 35.77 2.40
N TYR A 322 -6.76 34.91 2.54
CA TYR A 322 -6.65 33.98 3.67
C TYR A 322 -5.41 34.25 4.50
N TYR A 323 -5.60 34.34 5.83
CA TYR A 323 -4.51 34.49 6.80
C TYR A 323 -4.11 33.14 7.39
N SER A 324 -3.48 32.31 6.56
CA SER A 324 -3.06 30.97 6.93
C SER A 324 -1.79 30.55 6.21
N ILE A 325 -1.11 29.58 6.79
CA ILE A 325 0.09 28.94 6.25
C ILE A 325 -0.28 27.52 5.81
N TYR A 326 0.02 27.19 4.57
CA TYR A 326 -0.27 25.88 3.98
C TYR A 326 1.01 25.07 3.81
N ARG A 327 0.95 23.79 4.16
CA ARG A 327 1.99 22.80 3.84
C ARG A 327 1.31 21.55 3.33
N ALA A 328 1.85 20.99 2.27
CA ALA A 328 1.28 19.82 1.64
C ALA A 328 2.35 18.85 1.19
N ILE A 329 1.96 17.59 1.13
CA ILE A 329 2.74 16.51 0.54
C ILE A 329 1.91 15.90 -0.57
N THR A 330 2.51 15.71 -1.74
CA THR A 330 1.92 14.96 -2.84
C THR A 330 2.70 13.69 -3.11
N THR A 331 2.02 12.67 -3.59
CA THR A 331 2.63 11.41 -3.99
C THR A 331 1.95 10.92 -5.25
N THR A 332 2.75 10.62 -6.27
CA THR A 332 2.27 9.99 -7.51
C THR A 332 2.64 8.51 -7.47
N SER A 333 1.64 7.66 -7.40
CA SER A 333 1.84 6.22 -7.21
C SER A 333 0.87 5.37 -8.01
N VAL A 334 1.23 4.10 -8.18
CA VAL A 334 0.40 3.08 -8.82
C VAL A 334 0.78 1.69 -8.29
N LEU A 335 -0.21 0.82 -8.07
CA LEU A 335 0.01 -0.58 -7.73
C LEU A 335 0.14 -1.40 -9.00
N CYS A 336 1.27 -2.07 -9.18
CA CYS A 336 1.57 -2.86 -10.37
C CYS A 336 1.77 -4.33 -10.03
N ALA A 337 1.17 -5.21 -10.82
CA ALA A 337 1.43 -6.63 -10.78
C ALA A 337 2.22 -7.08 -12.01
N SER A 338 3.30 -7.78 -11.79
CA SER A 338 4.08 -8.43 -12.88
C SER A 338 3.63 -9.86 -13.16
N GLN A 339 2.96 -10.48 -12.20
CA GLN A 339 2.45 -11.84 -12.28
C GLN A 339 1.24 -11.98 -11.36
N LEU A 340 0.07 -12.37 -11.88
CA LEU A 340 -1.16 -12.46 -11.09
C LEU A 340 -1.38 -13.83 -10.43
N ASN A 341 -1.00 -14.91 -11.09
CA ASN A 341 -1.26 -16.28 -10.64
C ASN A 341 -0.51 -16.70 -9.35
N CYS A 342 0.33 -15.83 -8.80
CA CYS A 342 1.02 -16.03 -7.51
C CYS A 342 0.35 -15.26 -6.35
N HIS A 343 -0.82 -14.66 -6.60
CA HIS A 343 -1.62 -13.94 -5.61
C HIS A 343 -3.01 -14.54 -5.49
N GLY A 344 -3.58 -14.48 -4.29
CA GLY A 344 -4.91 -14.98 -4.03
C GLY A 344 -5.56 -14.37 -2.79
#